data_b29acb316ba46d2d31d2d82a2768e8d0
#
_entry.id   b29acb316ba46d2d31d2d82a2768e8d0
#
_cell.length_a   1.000
_cell.length_b   1.000
_cell.length_c   1.000
_cell.angle_alpha   90.00
_cell.angle_beta   90.00
_cell.angle_gamma   90.00
#
_symmetry.space_group_name_H-M   'P 1'
#
loop_
_entity.id
_entity.type
_entity.pdbx_description
1 polymer ?
#
loop_
_entity_poly.entity_id
_entity_poly.type
_entity_poly.pdbx_seq_one_letter_code
_entity_poly.pdbx_strand_id
1 'polypeptide(L)'
;MSKWIHTFFKNISQVVLLENAWTGLLILIALWIGNWKIGLAAMIGSVISLLTARFFNYTDEEIHSGLAGFNPVLIAIDLTLFLLWSWQSILVILISIVLAMPIAQAIKNLLKPFRLPELTTPFVIITWVVLLMSQQFKFVKTNVDVLPLTADVHVNLNTTFHPIHAFFSDVSQIFLIEHTISGILIVIACFIASRRAGIYLLIANFLGLLLEFFFGADIGTLNEGLFGFNLMLSIIAIGVTFRSANHLKAAIAFILTVVMTPMMYAATATFLEPIGIPSLTFPFIITTWTLLLAGQSTAHPDIAK
;
A
#
# COMPACT_ATOMS: atom_id res chain seq x y z
N MET A 1 -4.69 15.45 23.78
CA MET A 1 -4.16 15.70 22.43
C MET A 1 -5.26 16.31 21.57
N SER A 2 -4.99 17.34 20.77
CA SER A 2 -6.00 17.96 19.90
C SER A 2 -6.56 16.92 18.91
N LYS A 3 -7.87 17.01 18.54
CA LYS A 3 -8.51 16.14 17.56
C LYS A 3 -7.71 16.05 16.24
N TRP A 4 -7.15 17.18 15.80
CA TRP A 4 -6.32 17.26 14.59
C TRP A 4 -4.99 16.49 14.68
N ILE A 5 -4.37 16.45 15.85
CA ILE A 5 -3.14 15.67 16.07
C ILE A 5 -3.46 14.17 15.99
N HIS A 6 -4.60 13.71 16.53
CA HIS A 6 -5.03 12.33 16.35
C HIS A 6 -5.28 11.98 14.88
N THR A 7 -5.97 12.88 14.16
CA THR A 7 -6.23 12.69 12.74
C THR A 7 -4.93 12.64 11.92
N PHE A 8 -3.96 13.50 12.22
CA PHE A 8 -2.64 13.47 11.59
C PHE A 8 -2.00 12.08 11.67
N PHE A 9 -2.00 11.46 12.84
CA PHE A 9 -1.45 10.10 12.99
C PHE A 9 -2.35 9.03 12.39
N LYS A 10 -3.67 9.19 12.43
CA LYS A 10 -4.58 8.25 11.78
C LYS A 10 -4.39 8.20 10.27
N ASN A 11 -4.07 9.31 9.60
CA ASN A 11 -3.72 9.32 8.18
C ASN A 11 -2.59 8.33 7.86
N ILE A 12 -1.61 8.22 8.77
CA ILE A 12 -0.47 7.31 8.61
C ILE A 12 -0.89 5.86 8.93
N SER A 13 -1.66 5.62 9.99
CA SER A 13 -2.10 4.27 10.34
C SER A 13 -3.12 3.69 9.37
N GLN A 14 -3.88 4.51 8.66
CA GLN A 14 -4.81 4.06 7.63
C GLN A 14 -4.13 3.46 6.40
N VAL A 15 -2.84 3.68 6.21
CA VAL A 15 -2.05 2.95 5.19
C VAL A 15 -2.13 1.43 5.40
N VAL A 16 -2.16 1.00 6.67
CA VAL A 16 -2.37 -0.41 7.04
C VAL A 16 -3.84 -0.71 7.40
N LEU A 17 -4.79 0.13 6.97
CA LEU A 17 -6.23 0.00 7.18
C LEU A 17 -6.64 -0.03 8.66
N LEU A 18 -5.89 0.61 9.53
CA LEU A 18 -6.12 0.63 10.98
C LEU A 18 -6.33 2.07 11.47
N GLU A 19 -7.52 2.35 11.99
CA GLU A 19 -7.88 3.64 12.55
C GLU A 19 -7.37 3.79 13.99
N ASN A 20 -6.08 4.10 14.16
CA ASN A 20 -5.48 4.27 15.49
C ASN A 20 -4.34 5.29 15.49
N ALA A 21 -4.45 6.35 16.29
CA ALA A 21 -3.45 7.41 16.34
C ALA A 21 -2.10 6.95 16.96
N TRP A 22 -2.12 6.04 17.94
CA TRP A 22 -0.89 5.52 18.54
C TRP A 22 -0.13 4.62 17.56
N THR A 23 -0.87 3.82 16.80
CA THR A 23 -0.32 3.05 15.68
C THR A 23 0.36 3.97 14.67
N GLY A 24 -0.31 5.06 14.26
CA GLY A 24 0.27 6.01 13.32
C GLY A 24 1.50 6.74 13.87
N LEU A 25 1.52 7.07 15.16
CA LEU A 25 2.71 7.63 15.81
C LEU A 25 3.90 6.65 15.76
N LEU A 26 3.67 5.38 16.11
CA LEU A 26 4.74 4.38 16.12
C LEU A 26 5.22 4.05 14.71
N ILE A 27 4.32 4.01 13.73
CA ILE A 27 4.70 3.88 12.32
C ILE A 27 5.56 5.08 11.90
N LEU A 28 5.16 6.31 12.23
CA LEU A 28 5.97 7.48 11.89
C LEU A 28 7.38 7.41 12.49
N ILE A 29 7.51 6.97 13.74
CA ILE A 29 8.82 6.74 14.36
C ILE A 29 9.61 5.68 13.58
N ALA A 30 8.98 4.59 13.17
CA ALA A 30 9.58 3.56 12.34
C ALA A 30 10.10 4.11 11.00
N LEU A 31 9.32 4.99 10.35
CA LEU A 31 9.71 5.65 9.11
C LEU A 31 10.94 6.55 9.30
N TRP A 32 10.98 7.33 10.39
CA TRP A 32 12.14 8.18 10.72
C TRP A 32 13.41 7.38 10.98
N ILE A 33 13.29 6.23 11.65
CA ILE A 33 14.42 5.34 11.92
C ILE A 33 14.92 4.69 10.62
N GLY A 34 14.03 4.24 9.76
CA GLY A 34 14.40 3.60 8.49
C GLY A 34 14.98 4.59 7.49
N ASN A 35 14.32 5.72 7.32
CA ASN A 35 14.76 6.80 6.43
C ASN A 35 14.07 8.12 6.82
N TRP A 36 14.84 9.07 7.33
CA TRP A 36 14.31 10.37 7.78
C TRP A 36 13.57 11.14 6.68
N LYS A 37 13.96 10.99 5.38
CA LYS A 37 13.28 11.64 4.25
C LYS A 37 11.86 11.10 4.09
N ILE A 38 11.68 9.80 4.29
CA ILE A 38 10.39 9.12 4.24
C ILE A 38 9.50 9.55 5.42
N GLY A 39 10.08 9.62 6.63
CA GLY A 39 9.38 10.15 7.80
C GLY A 39 8.89 11.59 7.57
N LEU A 40 9.74 12.46 7.00
CA LEU A 40 9.36 13.83 6.65
C LEU A 40 8.28 13.86 5.55
N ALA A 41 8.42 13.06 4.51
CA ALA A 41 7.44 12.94 3.43
C ALA A 41 6.06 12.52 3.95
N ALA A 42 6.00 11.51 4.83
CA ALA A 42 4.76 11.07 5.47
C ALA A 42 4.09 12.20 6.27
N MET A 43 4.87 12.99 6.99
CA MET A 43 4.35 14.16 7.71
C MET A 43 3.77 15.19 6.75
N ILE A 44 4.48 15.53 5.68
CA ILE A 44 4.04 16.50 4.65
C ILE A 44 2.75 16.01 3.99
N GLY A 45 2.68 14.76 3.57
CA GLY A 45 1.48 14.15 2.98
C GLY A 45 0.28 14.23 3.92
N SER A 46 0.47 13.90 5.21
CA SER A 46 -0.59 14.00 6.21
C SER A 46 -1.03 15.44 6.46
N VAL A 47 -0.10 16.42 6.56
CA VAL A 47 -0.46 17.83 6.77
C VAL A 47 -1.22 18.40 5.58
N ILE A 48 -0.74 18.19 4.35
CA ILE A 48 -1.40 18.70 3.14
C ILE A 48 -2.80 18.12 3.00
N SER A 49 -2.98 16.82 3.28
CA SER A 49 -4.33 16.21 3.24
C SER A 49 -5.29 16.86 4.22
N LEU A 50 -4.85 17.18 5.45
CA LEU A 50 -5.68 17.86 6.45
C LEU A 50 -6.09 19.27 6.02
N LEU A 51 -5.20 19.99 5.33
CA LEU A 51 -5.45 21.34 4.84
C LEU A 51 -6.40 21.36 3.64
N THR A 52 -6.37 20.32 2.81
CA THR A 52 -7.09 20.29 1.53
C THR A 52 -8.36 19.46 1.54
N ALA A 53 -8.55 18.55 2.50
CA ALA A 53 -9.66 17.59 2.51
C ALA A 53 -11.05 18.26 2.43
N ARG A 54 -11.27 19.32 3.22
CA ARG A 54 -12.56 20.03 3.18
C ARG A 54 -12.83 20.71 1.83
N PHE A 55 -11.78 21.21 1.19
CA PHE A 55 -11.92 21.83 -0.14
C PHE A 55 -12.39 20.82 -1.20
N PHE A 56 -12.01 19.54 -1.05
CA PHE A 56 -12.39 18.47 -1.94
C PHE A 56 -13.59 17.65 -1.44
N ASN A 57 -14.45 18.23 -0.60
CA ASN A 57 -15.72 17.66 -0.15
C ASN A 57 -15.61 16.33 0.64
N TYR A 58 -14.52 16.10 1.35
CA TYR A 58 -14.46 15.02 2.32
C TYR A 58 -15.32 15.33 3.54
N THR A 59 -16.04 14.34 4.03
CA THR A 59 -16.85 14.46 5.23
C THR A 59 -15.96 14.56 6.47
N ASP A 60 -16.48 15.16 7.56
CA ASP A 60 -15.74 15.22 8.82
C ASP A 60 -15.39 13.82 9.37
N GLU A 61 -16.21 12.81 9.10
CA GLU A 61 -15.95 11.42 9.45
C GLU A 61 -14.74 10.87 8.69
N GLU A 62 -14.69 11.02 7.37
CA GLU A 62 -13.56 10.59 6.55
C GLU A 62 -12.26 11.30 6.92
N ILE A 63 -12.34 12.60 7.23
CA ILE A 63 -11.19 13.35 7.69
C ILE A 63 -10.70 12.79 9.02
N HIS A 64 -11.57 12.67 10.02
CA HIS A 64 -11.18 12.31 11.37
C HIS A 64 -10.87 10.83 11.58
N SER A 65 -11.32 9.95 10.70
CA SER A 65 -10.89 8.56 10.65
C SER A 65 -9.52 8.37 9.98
N GLY A 66 -9.01 9.37 9.26
CA GLY A 66 -7.75 9.31 8.50
C GLY A 66 -7.90 8.77 7.08
N LEU A 67 -9.13 8.46 6.64
CA LEU A 67 -9.39 7.95 5.28
C LEU A 67 -9.08 8.99 4.19
N ALA A 68 -9.16 10.29 4.50
CA ALA A 68 -8.79 11.33 3.56
C ALA A 68 -7.27 11.43 3.33
N GLY A 69 -6.43 10.91 4.26
CA GLY A 69 -5.01 11.22 4.27
C GLY A 69 -4.05 10.10 3.87
N PHE A 70 -4.46 8.84 3.86
CA PHE A 70 -3.52 7.72 3.65
C PHE A 70 -2.96 7.66 2.22
N ASN A 71 -3.75 7.94 1.18
CA ASN A 71 -3.26 8.05 -0.20
C ASN A 71 -2.25 9.20 -0.37
N PRO A 72 -2.53 10.44 0.09
CA PRO A 72 -1.55 11.52 0.15
C PRO A 72 -0.25 11.16 0.87
N VAL A 73 -0.32 10.44 1.99
CA VAL A 73 0.86 9.96 2.73
C VAL A 73 1.69 9.00 1.88
N LEU A 74 1.06 8.00 1.25
CA LEU A 74 1.75 7.05 0.36
C LEU A 74 2.39 7.75 -0.84
N ILE A 75 1.68 8.66 -1.51
CA ILE A 75 2.21 9.42 -2.64
C ILE A 75 3.44 10.24 -2.23
N ALA A 76 3.39 10.89 -1.07
CA ALA A 76 4.51 11.66 -0.58
C ALA A 76 5.74 10.79 -0.33
N ILE A 77 5.56 9.62 0.28
CA ILE A 77 6.61 8.63 0.54
C ILE A 77 7.21 8.15 -0.77
N ASP A 78 6.37 7.63 -1.65
CA ASP A 78 6.74 6.93 -2.86
C ASP A 78 7.48 7.83 -3.85
N LEU A 79 6.93 9.00 -4.14
CA LEU A 79 7.56 9.96 -5.03
C LEU A 79 8.85 10.56 -4.45
N THR A 80 8.99 10.62 -3.11
CA THR A 80 10.25 11.01 -2.46
C THR A 80 11.34 9.95 -2.66
N LEU A 81 10.98 8.68 -2.76
CA LEU A 81 11.90 7.58 -3.05
C LEU A 81 12.27 7.51 -4.53
N PHE A 82 11.29 7.63 -5.40
CA PHE A 82 11.49 7.38 -6.83
C PHE A 82 12.03 8.58 -7.60
N LEU A 83 11.76 9.80 -7.19
CA LEU A 83 12.25 10.97 -7.91
C LEU A 83 13.62 11.43 -7.41
N LEU A 84 14.53 11.76 -8.34
CA LEU A 84 15.77 12.42 -7.99
C LEU A 84 15.51 13.83 -7.46
N TRP A 85 16.26 14.22 -6.45
CA TRP A 85 16.08 15.49 -5.74
C TRP A 85 16.36 16.68 -6.67
N SER A 86 15.33 17.47 -6.91
CA SER A 86 15.37 18.75 -7.59
C SER A 86 14.20 19.61 -7.09
N TRP A 87 14.22 20.93 -7.32
CA TRP A 87 13.09 21.77 -6.95
C TRP A 87 11.83 21.41 -7.77
N GLN A 88 12.01 20.95 -9.03
CA GLN A 88 10.92 20.49 -9.87
C GLN A 88 10.30 19.20 -9.31
N SER A 89 11.13 18.26 -8.86
CA SER A 89 10.63 17.04 -8.21
C SER A 89 9.83 17.35 -6.94
N ILE A 90 10.32 18.27 -6.11
CA ILE A 90 9.59 18.72 -4.92
C ILE A 90 8.23 19.31 -5.30
N LEU A 91 8.18 20.17 -6.33
CA LEU A 91 6.93 20.75 -6.81
C LEU A 91 5.95 19.68 -7.31
N VAL A 92 6.44 18.69 -8.09
CA VAL A 92 5.64 17.56 -8.58
C VAL A 92 5.09 16.73 -7.41
N ILE A 93 5.91 16.44 -6.38
CA ILE A 93 5.46 15.73 -5.18
C ILE A 93 4.32 16.50 -4.50
N LEU A 94 4.49 17.80 -4.26
CA LEU A 94 3.47 18.62 -3.59
C LEU A 94 2.16 18.68 -4.40
N ILE A 95 2.25 18.86 -5.72
CA ILE A 95 1.08 18.85 -6.61
C ILE A 95 0.42 17.46 -6.58
N SER A 96 1.17 16.38 -6.64
CA SER A 96 0.66 15.01 -6.62
C SER A 96 -0.10 14.68 -5.34
N ILE A 97 0.40 15.14 -4.18
CA ILE A 97 -0.27 15.01 -2.89
C ILE A 97 -1.65 15.69 -2.94
N VAL A 98 -1.73 16.90 -3.50
CA VAL A 98 -3.00 17.63 -3.62
C VAL A 98 -3.92 16.94 -4.62
N LEU A 99 -3.40 16.47 -5.77
CA LEU A 99 -4.18 15.76 -6.79
C LEU A 99 -4.75 14.43 -6.29
N ALA A 100 -4.14 13.83 -5.29
CA ALA A 100 -4.68 12.63 -4.63
C ALA A 100 -6.12 12.83 -4.15
N MET A 101 -6.44 14.02 -3.66
CA MET A 101 -7.73 14.32 -3.06
C MET A 101 -8.89 14.24 -4.06
N PRO A 102 -8.90 15.00 -5.17
CA PRO A 102 -9.97 14.91 -6.17
C PRO A 102 -9.99 13.56 -6.89
N ILE A 103 -8.82 12.94 -7.14
CA ILE A 103 -8.75 11.63 -7.81
C ILE A 103 -9.37 10.55 -6.91
N ALA A 104 -9.09 10.55 -5.61
CA ALA A 104 -9.72 9.61 -4.67
C ALA A 104 -11.25 9.79 -4.64
N GLN A 105 -11.74 11.02 -4.60
CA GLN A 105 -13.19 11.28 -4.66
C GLN A 105 -13.82 10.82 -5.99
N ALA A 106 -13.13 11.04 -7.11
CA ALA A 106 -13.60 10.56 -8.42
C ALA A 106 -13.68 9.03 -8.46
N ILE A 107 -12.64 8.33 -7.99
CA ILE A 107 -12.61 6.85 -7.91
C ILE A 107 -13.70 6.36 -6.95
N LYS A 108 -13.85 6.96 -5.78
CA LYS A 108 -14.88 6.62 -4.82
C LYS A 108 -16.28 6.74 -5.42
N ASN A 109 -16.57 7.82 -6.16
CA ASN A 109 -17.84 8.00 -6.85
C ASN A 109 -18.04 6.96 -7.96
N LEU A 110 -16.99 6.60 -8.70
CA LEU A 110 -17.03 5.58 -9.74
C LEU A 110 -17.33 4.19 -9.14
N LEU A 111 -16.75 3.87 -7.98
CA LEU A 111 -16.87 2.57 -7.31
C LEU A 111 -18.13 2.44 -6.44
N LYS A 112 -18.80 3.56 -6.12
CA LYS A 112 -20.00 3.59 -5.27
C LYS A 112 -21.13 2.64 -5.71
N PRO A 113 -21.48 2.50 -7.01
CA PRO A 113 -22.49 1.55 -7.46
C PRO A 113 -22.12 0.09 -7.14
N PHE A 114 -20.84 -0.22 -7.09
CA PHE A 114 -20.30 -1.54 -6.80
C PHE A 114 -20.05 -1.77 -5.31
N ARG A 115 -20.31 -0.78 -4.45
CA ARG A 115 -20.02 -0.81 -3.00
C ARG A 115 -18.57 -1.20 -2.70
N LEU A 116 -17.64 -0.74 -3.52
CA LEU A 116 -16.21 -0.95 -3.35
C LEU A 116 -15.53 0.29 -2.76
N PRO A 117 -14.58 0.11 -1.85
CA PRO A 117 -13.71 1.20 -1.39
C PRO A 117 -12.68 1.54 -2.46
N GLU A 118 -12.20 2.78 -2.48
CA GLU A 118 -11.14 3.24 -3.37
C GLU A 118 -9.78 2.58 -3.08
N LEU A 119 -9.56 2.13 -1.86
CA LEU A 119 -8.30 1.58 -1.37
C LEU A 119 -7.11 2.51 -1.71
N THR A 120 -5.99 1.94 -2.11
CA THR A 120 -4.79 2.68 -2.52
C THR A 120 -4.75 2.99 -4.03
N THR A 121 -5.89 2.89 -4.73
CA THR A 121 -5.97 3.14 -6.18
C THR A 121 -5.50 4.54 -6.58
N PRO A 122 -5.88 5.63 -5.86
CA PRO A 122 -5.39 6.98 -6.14
C PRO A 122 -3.86 7.07 -6.09
N PHE A 123 -3.27 6.45 -5.08
CA PHE A 123 -1.82 6.36 -4.92
C PHE A 123 -1.15 5.67 -6.10
N VAL A 124 -1.61 4.48 -6.49
CA VAL A 124 -1.04 3.70 -7.61
C VAL A 124 -1.13 4.50 -8.92
N ILE A 125 -2.29 5.06 -9.24
CA ILE A 125 -2.50 5.81 -10.48
C ILE A 125 -1.57 7.02 -10.54
N ILE A 126 -1.51 7.82 -9.49
CA ILE A 126 -0.70 9.04 -9.47
C ILE A 126 0.79 8.70 -9.58
N THR A 127 1.26 7.71 -8.83
CA THR A 127 2.66 7.30 -8.89
C THR A 127 3.02 6.82 -10.30
N TRP A 128 2.21 5.96 -10.92
CA TRP A 128 2.44 5.52 -12.30
C TRP A 128 2.45 6.68 -13.29
N VAL A 129 1.50 7.61 -13.19
CA VAL A 129 1.45 8.80 -14.05
C VAL A 129 2.73 9.62 -13.89
N VAL A 130 3.20 9.86 -12.67
CA VAL A 130 4.42 10.66 -12.43
C VAL A 130 5.66 9.94 -12.93
N LEU A 131 5.79 8.63 -12.71
CA LEU A 131 6.91 7.85 -13.23
C LEU A 131 6.96 7.85 -14.75
N LEU A 132 5.82 7.64 -15.42
CA LEU A 132 5.75 7.74 -16.89
C LEU A 132 6.00 9.16 -17.40
N MET A 133 5.44 10.16 -16.74
CA MET A 133 5.64 11.57 -17.07
C MET A 133 7.13 11.94 -16.99
N SER A 134 7.87 11.40 -16.02
CA SER A 134 9.30 11.71 -15.84
C SER A 134 10.16 11.37 -17.09
N GLN A 135 9.70 10.45 -17.94
CA GLN A 135 10.36 10.09 -19.19
C GLN A 135 10.22 11.16 -20.27
N GLN A 136 9.23 12.03 -20.16
CA GLN A 136 8.97 13.10 -21.14
C GLN A 136 9.57 14.44 -20.71
N PHE A 137 9.87 14.62 -19.43
CA PHE A 137 10.33 15.90 -18.89
C PHE A 137 11.79 15.86 -18.44
N LYS A 138 12.60 16.74 -19.02
CA LYS A 138 14.04 16.80 -18.78
C LYS A 138 14.42 17.06 -17.32
N PHE A 139 13.61 17.80 -16.57
CA PHE A 139 13.94 18.28 -15.22
C PHE A 139 13.29 17.47 -14.09
N VAL A 140 12.39 16.53 -14.42
CA VAL A 140 11.82 15.58 -13.46
C VAL A 140 12.40 14.22 -13.80
N LYS A 141 13.33 13.75 -13.00
CA LYS A 141 14.02 12.48 -13.24
C LYS A 141 13.71 11.50 -12.12
N THR A 142 13.62 10.23 -12.50
CA THR A 142 13.46 9.11 -11.56
C THR A 142 14.77 8.34 -11.42
N ASN A 143 14.96 7.66 -10.29
CA ASN A 143 15.99 6.65 -10.08
C ASN A 143 15.50 5.23 -10.47
N VAL A 144 14.26 5.11 -10.91
CA VAL A 144 13.71 3.86 -11.46
C VAL A 144 13.98 3.85 -12.96
N ASP A 145 14.57 2.76 -13.46
CA ASP A 145 14.81 2.56 -14.88
C ASP A 145 13.50 2.23 -15.59
N VAL A 146 12.78 3.28 -15.98
CA VAL A 146 11.53 3.18 -16.77
C VAL A 146 11.86 3.05 -18.25
N LEU A 147 12.63 2.06 -18.62
CA LEU A 147 12.94 1.69 -20.01
C LEU A 147 12.91 0.17 -20.10
N PRO A 148 12.53 -0.39 -21.27
CA PRO A 148 12.58 -1.83 -21.44
C PRO A 148 14.00 -2.31 -21.17
N LEU A 149 14.17 -2.96 -20.02
CA LEU A 149 15.39 -3.69 -19.71
C LEU A 149 15.54 -4.77 -20.77
N THR A 150 16.59 -4.69 -21.57
CA THR A 150 17.05 -5.85 -22.36
C THR A 150 17.33 -6.95 -21.33
N ALA A 151 16.60 -8.05 -21.46
CA ALA A 151 16.53 -9.12 -20.48
C ALA A 151 17.89 -9.80 -20.24
N ASP A 152 18.71 -9.21 -19.39
CA ASP A 152 19.77 -9.91 -18.67
C ASP A 152 19.28 -10.09 -17.22
N VAL A 153 18.44 -11.09 -17.02
CA VAL A 153 18.09 -11.58 -15.68
C VAL A 153 19.36 -12.23 -15.11
N HIS A 154 20.20 -11.43 -14.47
CA HIS A 154 21.29 -11.94 -13.65
C HIS A 154 20.70 -12.54 -12.38
N VAL A 155 20.27 -13.80 -12.43
CA VAL A 155 19.99 -14.59 -11.24
C VAL A 155 21.31 -14.75 -10.49
N ASN A 156 21.47 -14.01 -9.42
CA ASN A 156 22.63 -14.09 -8.57
C ASN A 156 22.56 -15.39 -7.76
N LEU A 157 23.08 -16.48 -8.29
CA LEU A 157 23.05 -17.85 -7.71
C LEU A 157 23.75 -17.97 -6.35
N ASN A 158 24.42 -16.91 -5.88
CA ASN A 158 25.20 -16.92 -4.63
C ASN A 158 24.55 -16.10 -3.49
N THR A 159 23.32 -15.66 -3.61
CA THR A 159 22.65 -14.88 -2.57
C THR A 159 22.17 -15.81 -1.45
N THR A 160 22.62 -15.59 -0.23
CA THR A 160 22.13 -16.33 0.94
C THR A 160 20.80 -15.79 1.40
N PHE A 161 19.87 -16.68 1.77
CA PHE A 161 18.58 -16.26 2.33
C PHE A 161 18.75 -15.84 3.80
N HIS A 162 18.24 -14.65 4.12
CA HIS A 162 18.27 -14.07 5.47
C HIS A 162 16.83 -13.97 6.03
N PRO A 163 16.26 -15.05 6.60
CA PRO A 163 14.82 -15.14 6.89
C PRO A 163 14.30 -14.07 7.85
N ILE A 164 15.09 -13.68 8.85
CA ILE A 164 14.68 -12.64 9.81
C ILE A 164 14.65 -11.27 9.13
N HIS A 165 15.67 -10.98 8.32
CA HIS A 165 15.71 -9.74 7.55
C HIS A 165 14.55 -9.67 6.54
N ALA A 166 14.41 -10.69 5.71
CA ALA A 166 13.30 -10.80 4.75
C ALA A 166 11.94 -10.60 5.43
N PHE A 167 11.68 -11.31 6.53
CA PHE A 167 10.41 -11.24 7.25
C PHE A 167 10.05 -9.82 7.72
N PHE A 168 10.99 -9.08 8.29
CA PHE A 168 10.71 -7.73 8.77
C PHE A 168 10.86 -6.67 7.67
N SER A 169 11.66 -6.91 6.64
CA SER A 169 11.71 -6.07 5.44
C SER A 169 10.38 -6.10 4.70
N ASP A 170 9.75 -7.25 4.49
CA ASP A 170 8.39 -7.36 3.95
C ASP A 170 7.39 -6.44 4.67
N VAL A 171 7.44 -6.42 6.01
CA VAL A 171 6.55 -5.55 6.80
C VAL A 171 6.87 -4.07 6.57
N SER A 172 8.14 -3.69 6.53
CA SER A 172 8.53 -2.30 6.32
C SER A 172 8.31 -1.85 4.88
N GLN A 173 8.28 -2.77 3.92
CA GLN A 173 7.93 -2.51 2.51
C GLN A 173 6.47 -2.07 2.31
N ILE A 174 5.58 -2.23 3.29
CA ILE A 174 4.26 -1.56 3.27
C ILE A 174 4.43 -0.03 3.09
N PHE A 175 5.54 0.51 3.57
CA PHE A 175 5.93 1.92 3.44
C PHE A 175 7.17 2.12 2.56
N LEU A 176 7.49 1.15 1.70
CA LEU A 176 8.60 1.19 0.75
C LEU A 176 9.97 1.42 1.41
N ILE A 177 10.16 0.86 2.59
CA ILE A 177 11.42 0.91 3.34
C ILE A 177 11.93 -0.52 3.55
N GLU A 178 13.15 -0.80 3.14
CA GLU A 178 13.87 -2.02 3.48
C GLU A 178 14.64 -1.82 4.79
N HIS A 179 13.98 -2.07 5.94
CA HIS A 179 14.61 -1.85 7.25
C HIS A 179 14.01 -2.74 8.35
N THR A 180 14.79 -3.67 8.89
CA THR A 180 14.35 -4.67 9.88
C THR A 180 13.71 -4.03 11.13
N ILE A 181 14.35 -3.02 11.73
CA ILE A 181 13.85 -2.39 12.97
C ILE A 181 12.52 -1.67 12.69
N SER A 182 12.40 -1.02 11.54
CA SER A 182 11.14 -0.39 11.12
C SER A 182 10.03 -1.43 10.97
N GLY A 183 10.32 -2.59 10.38
CA GLY A 183 9.36 -3.70 10.28
C GLY A 183 8.89 -4.19 11.65
N ILE A 184 9.81 -4.37 12.61
CA ILE A 184 9.46 -4.76 13.99
C ILE A 184 8.53 -3.72 14.62
N LEU A 185 8.83 -2.43 14.51
CA LEU A 185 8.01 -1.36 15.06
C LEU A 185 6.62 -1.29 14.41
N ILE A 186 6.52 -1.55 13.11
CA ILE A 186 5.24 -1.61 12.39
C ILE A 186 4.40 -2.81 12.87
N VAL A 187 5.02 -3.99 13.09
CA VAL A 187 4.32 -5.14 13.72
C VAL A 187 3.75 -4.75 15.08
N ILE A 188 4.55 -4.14 15.95
CA ILE A 188 4.10 -3.69 17.27
C ILE A 188 2.97 -2.67 17.12
N ALA A 189 3.07 -1.74 16.18
CA ALA A 189 2.05 -0.74 15.89
C ALA A 189 0.71 -1.39 15.49
N CYS A 190 0.74 -2.44 14.66
CA CYS A 190 -0.48 -3.18 14.29
C CYS A 190 -1.12 -3.89 15.50
N PHE A 191 -0.33 -4.43 16.42
CA PHE A 191 -0.83 -5.01 17.66
C PHE A 191 -1.47 -3.98 18.60
N ILE A 192 -0.95 -2.74 18.64
CA ILE A 192 -1.55 -1.63 19.41
C ILE A 192 -2.95 -1.30 18.89
N ALA A 193 -3.16 -1.29 17.58
CA ALA A 193 -4.48 -1.04 17.01
C ALA A 193 -5.43 -2.22 17.23
N SER A 194 -4.99 -3.44 16.93
CA SER A 194 -5.80 -4.63 17.00
C SER A 194 -4.94 -5.89 17.09
N ARG A 195 -5.17 -6.70 18.15
CA ARG A 195 -4.52 -8.02 18.27
C ARG A 195 -4.76 -8.90 17.05
N ARG A 196 -5.97 -8.83 16.47
CA ARG A 196 -6.32 -9.59 15.26
C ARG A 196 -5.50 -9.10 14.06
N ALA A 197 -5.39 -7.80 13.87
CA ALA A 197 -4.59 -7.24 12.78
C ALA A 197 -3.11 -7.65 12.88
N GLY A 198 -2.51 -7.54 14.07
CA GLY A 198 -1.13 -7.98 14.30
C GLY A 198 -0.91 -9.47 14.03
N ILE A 199 -1.82 -10.34 14.52
CA ILE A 199 -1.75 -11.79 14.26
C ILE A 199 -1.91 -12.09 12.76
N TYR A 200 -2.88 -11.46 12.08
CA TYR A 200 -3.12 -11.70 10.66
C TYR A 200 -1.98 -11.19 9.80
N LEU A 201 -1.36 -10.05 10.16
CA LEU A 201 -0.16 -9.54 9.50
C LEU A 201 0.98 -10.56 9.57
N LEU A 202 1.27 -11.10 10.77
CA LEU A 202 2.34 -12.10 10.95
C LEU A 202 2.05 -13.39 10.19
N ILE A 203 0.80 -13.89 10.23
CA ILE A 203 0.40 -15.09 9.48
C ILE A 203 0.51 -14.84 7.99
N ALA A 204 0.02 -13.71 7.49
CA ALA A 204 0.09 -13.35 6.08
C ALA A 204 1.54 -13.29 5.59
N ASN A 205 2.40 -12.63 6.35
CA ASN A 205 3.81 -12.51 6.02
C ASN A 205 4.52 -13.87 5.99
N PHE A 206 4.29 -14.70 7.01
CA PHE A 206 4.86 -16.05 7.04
C PHE A 206 4.39 -16.92 5.86
N LEU A 207 3.08 -16.89 5.56
CA LEU A 207 2.51 -17.65 4.43
C LEU A 207 2.99 -17.10 3.08
N GLY A 208 3.15 -15.78 2.95
CA GLY A 208 3.70 -15.13 1.77
C GLY A 208 5.11 -15.66 1.47
N LEU A 209 6.03 -15.48 2.41
CA LEU A 209 7.41 -15.95 2.28
C LEU A 209 7.50 -17.46 2.02
N LEU A 210 6.64 -18.27 2.67
CA LEU A 210 6.61 -19.71 2.44
C LEU A 210 6.19 -20.06 1.02
N LEU A 211 5.15 -19.42 0.49
CA LEU A 211 4.67 -19.65 -0.88
C LEU A 211 5.68 -19.18 -1.91
N GLU A 212 6.26 -18.01 -1.73
CA GLU A 212 7.24 -17.44 -2.64
C GLU A 212 8.51 -18.30 -2.70
N PHE A 213 8.99 -18.73 -1.54
CA PHE A 213 10.11 -19.68 -1.46
C PHE A 213 9.77 -21.02 -2.13
N PHE A 214 8.56 -21.55 -1.88
CA PHE A 214 8.10 -22.81 -2.48
C PHE A 214 7.98 -22.73 -3.99
N PHE A 215 7.54 -21.60 -4.54
CA PHE A 215 7.44 -21.38 -5.98
C PHE A 215 8.77 -20.92 -6.63
N GLY A 216 9.84 -20.81 -5.86
CA GLY A 216 11.18 -20.49 -6.37
C GLY A 216 11.38 -19.02 -6.75
N ALA A 217 10.82 -18.11 -5.97
CA ALA A 217 11.09 -16.69 -6.12
C ALA A 217 12.58 -16.39 -5.94
N ASP A 218 13.07 -15.34 -6.59
CA ASP A 218 14.47 -14.92 -6.47
C ASP A 218 14.83 -14.57 -5.01
N ILE A 219 15.94 -15.13 -4.50
CA ILE A 219 16.36 -14.94 -3.12
C ILE A 219 16.74 -13.50 -2.80
N GLY A 220 17.27 -12.76 -3.76
CA GLY A 220 17.56 -11.33 -3.61
C GLY A 220 16.27 -10.56 -3.32
N THR A 221 15.27 -10.73 -4.17
CA THR A 221 13.95 -10.11 -4.05
C THR A 221 13.22 -10.52 -2.76
N LEU A 222 13.37 -11.79 -2.34
CA LEU A 222 12.86 -12.26 -1.04
C LEU A 222 13.53 -11.54 0.14
N ASN A 223 14.85 -11.35 0.10
CA ASN A 223 15.57 -10.65 1.15
C ASN A 223 15.19 -9.16 1.25
N GLU A 224 14.89 -8.53 0.11
CA GLU A 224 14.44 -7.14 0.04
C GLU A 224 12.99 -6.94 0.52
N GLY A 225 12.20 -8.03 0.65
CA GLY A 225 10.83 -7.98 1.15
C GLY A 225 9.83 -7.40 0.15
N LEU A 226 10.03 -7.62 -1.14
CA LEU A 226 9.20 -7.00 -2.18
C LEU A 226 7.89 -7.74 -2.48
N PHE A 227 7.69 -8.95 -1.98
CA PHE A 227 6.53 -9.76 -2.29
C PHE A 227 5.43 -9.69 -1.23
N GLY A 228 5.79 -9.77 0.06
CA GLY A 228 4.85 -10.04 1.15
C GLY A 228 3.88 -8.92 1.48
N PHE A 229 4.26 -7.64 1.28
CA PHE A 229 3.46 -6.50 1.74
C PHE A 229 2.06 -6.43 1.11
N ASN A 230 1.89 -6.81 -0.14
CA ASN A 230 0.58 -6.87 -0.79
C ASN A 230 -0.34 -7.91 -0.13
N LEU A 231 0.20 -9.08 0.23
CA LEU A 231 -0.56 -10.12 0.91
C LEU A 231 -0.96 -9.68 2.32
N MET A 232 -0.08 -9.03 3.06
CA MET A 232 -0.40 -8.48 4.39
C MET A 232 -1.55 -7.48 4.33
N LEU A 233 -1.51 -6.52 3.40
CA LEU A 233 -2.58 -5.53 3.22
C LEU A 233 -3.90 -6.22 2.82
N SER A 234 -3.85 -7.19 1.90
CA SER A 234 -5.04 -7.94 1.46
C SER A 234 -5.66 -8.74 2.60
N ILE A 235 -4.86 -9.40 3.43
CA ILE A 235 -5.34 -10.16 4.59
C ILE A 235 -5.89 -9.24 5.69
N ILE A 236 -5.29 -8.08 5.93
CA ILE A 236 -5.87 -7.09 6.85
C ILE A 236 -7.20 -6.58 6.30
N ALA A 237 -7.29 -6.28 5.01
CA ALA A 237 -8.54 -5.84 4.39
C ALA A 237 -9.65 -6.89 4.53
N ILE A 238 -9.42 -8.10 4.07
CA ILE A 238 -10.43 -9.16 4.02
C ILE A 238 -10.68 -9.81 5.40
N GLY A 239 -9.64 -9.94 6.22
CA GLY A 239 -9.72 -10.63 7.51
C GLY A 239 -10.10 -9.74 8.70
N VAL A 240 -9.88 -8.42 8.58
CA VAL A 240 -10.12 -7.47 9.68
C VAL A 240 -11.13 -6.41 9.26
N THR A 241 -10.80 -5.58 8.28
CA THR A 241 -11.57 -4.37 7.93
C THR A 241 -12.91 -4.69 7.28
N PHE A 242 -12.91 -5.56 6.27
CA PHE A 242 -14.11 -5.94 5.50
C PHE A 242 -14.54 -7.39 5.80
N ARG A 243 -14.23 -7.87 6.98
CA ARG A 243 -14.48 -9.27 7.34
C ARG A 243 -15.95 -9.64 7.29
N SER A 244 -16.28 -10.75 6.60
CA SER A 244 -17.62 -11.33 6.62
C SER A 244 -18.02 -11.78 8.03
N ALA A 245 -19.30 -11.54 8.40
CA ALA A 245 -19.88 -12.05 9.65
C ALA A 245 -20.00 -13.59 9.65
N ASN A 246 -20.11 -14.21 8.47
CA ASN A 246 -20.14 -15.66 8.32
C ASN A 246 -18.72 -16.23 8.40
N HIS A 247 -18.44 -17.06 9.39
CA HIS A 247 -17.12 -17.63 9.66
C HIS A 247 -16.60 -18.49 8.50
N LEU A 248 -17.47 -19.28 7.85
CA LEU A 248 -17.05 -20.11 6.71
C LEU A 248 -16.66 -19.23 5.51
N LYS A 249 -17.48 -18.22 5.19
CA LYS A 249 -17.15 -17.29 4.11
C LYS A 249 -15.86 -16.51 4.42
N ALA A 250 -15.66 -16.10 5.68
CA ALA A 250 -14.43 -15.42 6.10
C ALA A 250 -13.20 -16.34 5.95
N ALA A 251 -13.31 -17.63 6.32
CA ALA A 251 -12.22 -18.60 6.16
C ALA A 251 -11.90 -18.86 4.68
N ILE A 252 -12.92 -19.05 3.84
CA ILE A 252 -12.73 -19.23 2.40
C ILE A 252 -12.08 -17.98 1.79
N ALA A 253 -12.58 -16.78 2.11
CA ALA A 253 -12.02 -15.54 1.61
C ALA A 253 -10.55 -15.36 2.05
N PHE A 254 -10.20 -15.75 3.28
CA PHE A 254 -8.82 -15.74 3.77
C PHE A 254 -7.92 -16.65 2.92
N ILE A 255 -8.34 -17.92 2.70
CA ILE A 255 -7.57 -18.88 1.88
C ILE A 255 -7.39 -18.37 0.45
N LEU A 256 -8.47 -17.86 -0.16
CA LEU A 256 -8.41 -17.32 -1.51
C LEU A 256 -7.48 -16.08 -1.58
N THR A 257 -7.47 -15.24 -0.55
CA THR A 257 -6.55 -14.10 -0.48
C THR A 257 -5.10 -14.56 -0.46
N VAL A 258 -4.76 -15.58 0.35
CA VAL A 258 -3.40 -16.13 0.46
C VAL A 258 -2.88 -16.65 -0.89
N VAL A 259 -3.74 -17.26 -1.69
CA VAL A 259 -3.36 -17.78 -3.01
C VAL A 259 -3.37 -16.69 -4.09
N MET A 260 -4.42 -15.88 -4.11
CA MET A 260 -4.66 -14.94 -5.21
C MET A 260 -3.68 -13.75 -5.19
N THR A 261 -3.33 -13.22 -4.00
CA THR A 261 -2.48 -12.02 -3.94
C THR A 261 -1.07 -12.25 -4.50
N PRO A 262 -0.33 -13.31 -4.13
CA PRO A 262 0.96 -13.59 -4.73
C PRO A 262 0.88 -13.85 -6.25
N MET A 263 -0.17 -14.54 -6.72
CA MET A 263 -0.39 -14.73 -8.15
C MET A 263 -0.59 -13.41 -8.88
N MET A 264 -1.40 -12.50 -8.31
CA MET A 264 -1.63 -11.16 -8.87
C MET A 264 -0.36 -10.31 -8.83
N TYR A 265 0.46 -10.45 -7.78
CA TYR A 265 1.74 -9.77 -7.70
C TYR A 265 2.68 -10.24 -8.82
N ALA A 266 2.90 -11.54 -8.95
CA ALA A 266 3.77 -12.10 -9.99
C ALA A 266 3.29 -11.72 -11.42
N ALA A 267 1.99 -11.83 -11.68
CA ALA A 267 1.42 -11.45 -12.98
C ALA A 267 1.57 -9.94 -13.26
N THR A 268 1.33 -9.09 -12.27
CA THR A 268 1.44 -7.64 -12.43
C THR A 268 2.89 -7.20 -12.57
N ALA A 269 3.81 -7.77 -11.80
CA ALA A 269 5.24 -7.50 -11.91
C ALA A 269 5.73 -7.86 -13.32
N THR A 270 5.45 -9.07 -13.82
CA THR A 270 5.80 -9.48 -15.18
C THR A 270 5.19 -8.58 -16.26
N PHE A 271 3.94 -8.15 -16.08
CA PHE A 271 3.26 -7.27 -17.04
C PHE A 271 3.88 -5.87 -17.10
N LEU A 272 4.31 -5.33 -15.96
CA LEU A 272 4.85 -3.97 -15.84
C LEU A 272 6.39 -3.90 -16.02
N GLU A 273 7.09 -5.03 -15.87
CA GLU A 273 8.55 -5.13 -16.02
C GLU A 273 9.07 -4.53 -17.33
N PRO A 274 8.49 -4.80 -18.53
CA PRO A 274 8.97 -4.22 -19.76
C PRO A 274 8.86 -2.69 -19.84
N ILE A 275 8.02 -2.10 -18.99
CA ILE A 275 7.83 -0.65 -18.90
C ILE A 275 8.70 -0.07 -17.77
N GLY A 276 9.24 -0.91 -16.89
CA GLY A 276 10.03 -0.52 -15.73
C GLY A 276 9.22 0.16 -14.62
N ILE A 277 7.92 -0.11 -14.53
CA ILE A 277 7.03 0.49 -13.53
C ILE A 277 6.78 -0.53 -12.41
N PRO A 278 6.94 -0.14 -11.11
CA PRO A 278 6.67 -1.03 -10.01
C PRO A 278 5.17 -1.35 -9.88
N SER A 279 4.85 -2.58 -9.44
CA SER A 279 3.46 -3.02 -9.20
C SER A 279 2.76 -2.24 -8.10
N LEU A 280 3.52 -1.68 -7.16
CA LEU A 280 3.02 -1.00 -5.96
C LEU A 280 2.01 -1.88 -5.21
N THR A 281 0.90 -1.28 -4.79
CA THR A 281 -0.19 -2.00 -4.12
C THR A 281 -1.32 -2.44 -5.07
N PHE A 282 -1.08 -2.46 -6.39
CA PHE A 282 -2.09 -2.88 -7.36
C PHE A 282 -2.57 -4.33 -7.14
N PRO A 283 -1.69 -5.31 -6.83
CA PRO A 283 -2.13 -6.68 -6.49
C PRO A 283 -3.09 -6.73 -5.31
N PHE A 284 -2.84 -5.95 -4.27
CA PHE A 284 -3.73 -5.80 -3.11
C PHE A 284 -5.11 -5.25 -3.53
N ILE A 285 -5.15 -4.22 -4.39
CA ILE A 285 -6.39 -3.60 -4.86
C ILE A 285 -7.24 -4.63 -5.59
N ILE A 286 -6.68 -5.29 -6.61
CA ILE A 286 -7.41 -6.24 -7.45
C ILE A 286 -7.89 -7.45 -6.64
N THR A 287 -7.04 -8.02 -5.78
CA THR A 287 -7.43 -9.14 -4.92
C THR A 287 -8.58 -8.74 -4.00
N THR A 288 -8.47 -7.59 -3.32
CA THR A 288 -9.50 -7.12 -2.39
C THR A 288 -10.81 -6.85 -3.11
N TRP A 289 -10.80 -6.13 -4.23
CA TRP A 289 -12.01 -5.86 -4.99
C TRP A 289 -12.67 -7.12 -5.52
N THR A 290 -11.90 -8.07 -6.05
CA THR A 290 -12.44 -9.35 -6.56
C THR A 290 -13.18 -10.09 -5.46
N LEU A 291 -12.59 -10.20 -4.27
CA LEU A 291 -13.20 -10.94 -3.16
C LEU A 291 -14.39 -10.20 -2.55
N LEU A 292 -14.36 -8.86 -2.49
CA LEU A 292 -15.49 -8.07 -2.05
C LEU A 292 -16.67 -8.19 -3.03
N LEU A 293 -16.43 -8.11 -4.33
CA LEU A 293 -17.47 -8.28 -5.35
C LEU A 293 -18.05 -9.70 -5.35
N ALA A 294 -17.20 -10.72 -5.30
CA ALA A 294 -17.63 -12.12 -5.24
C ALA A 294 -18.44 -12.43 -3.97
N GLY A 295 -18.17 -11.73 -2.86
CA GLY A 295 -18.91 -11.85 -1.62
C GLY A 295 -20.26 -11.14 -1.59
N GLN A 296 -20.52 -10.23 -2.54
CA GLN A 296 -21.81 -9.56 -2.66
C GLN A 296 -22.85 -10.52 -3.23
N SER A 297 -23.99 -10.66 -2.54
CA SER A 297 -25.14 -11.34 -3.13
C SER A 297 -25.63 -10.52 -4.34
N THR A 298 -25.50 -11.07 -5.53
CA THR A 298 -26.26 -10.58 -6.67
C THR A 298 -27.72 -10.92 -6.38
N ALA A 299 -28.42 -10.07 -5.67
CA ALA A 299 -29.86 -10.01 -5.82
C ALA A 299 -30.07 -9.59 -7.29
N HIS A 300 -30.34 -10.56 -8.16
CA HIS A 300 -30.91 -10.24 -9.46
C HIS A 300 -32.12 -9.36 -9.17
N PRO A 301 -32.20 -8.12 -9.69
CA PRO A 301 -33.47 -7.46 -9.79
C PRO A 301 -34.34 -8.41 -10.60
N ASP A 302 -35.47 -8.80 -10.03
CA ASP A 302 -36.45 -9.73 -10.57
C ASP A 302 -36.49 -9.72 -12.11
N ILE A 303 -35.94 -10.74 -12.73
CA ILE A 303 -36.49 -11.24 -13.97
C ILE A 303 -37.72 -12.06 -13.54
N ALA A 304 -38.71 -11.37 -13.03
CA ALA A 304 -40.03 -11.86 -12.78
C ALA A 304 -40.99 -11.00 -13.57
N LYS A 305 -41.32 -11.49 -14.70
CA LYS A 305 -42.55 -11.40 -15.51
C LYS A 305 -42.33 -11.00 -16.94
#